data_bf0f6553d11e113c88ff3eaa4729e755
#
_entry.id   bf0f6553d11e113c88ff3eaa4729e755
#
_cell.length_a   1.000
_cell.length_b   1.000
_cell.length_c   1.000
_cell.angle_alpha   90.00
_cell.angle_beta   90.00
_cell.angle_gamma   90.00
#
_symmetry.space_group_name_H-M   'P 1'
#
loop_
_entity.id
_entity.type
_entity.pdbx_description
1 polymer ?
#
loop_
_entity_poly.entity_id
_entity_poly.type
_entity_poly.pdbx_seq_one_letter_code
_entity_poly.pdbx_strand_id
1 'polypeptide(L)'
;MTKKPARIVFLDDNEDLRDLMQALLESALGVECMSFGHLMEFENHSQEVLHAKVAILDINLGPDAPDGVDAFNWLMDHGFQGKILFLTGHAWTNPRVALAGEKGVEVFEKPLHPDKLISFVTRALNGTL
;
A
#
# COMPACT_ATOMS: atom_id res chain seq x y z
N MET A 1 27.34 10.96 -4.06
CA MET A 1 25.91 11.15 -3.88
C MET A 1 25.23 9.84 -3.50
N THR A 2 24.39 9.88 -2.50
CA THR A 2 23.73 8.68 -2.02
C THR A 2 22.49 8.39 -2.82
N LYS A 3 22.38 7.18 -3.29
CA LYS A 3 21.19 6.73 -3.97
C LYS A 3 20.09 6.48 -2.95
N LYS A 4 18.89 6.99 -3.18
CA LYS A 4 17.78 6.74 -2.28
C LYS A 4 17.41 5.26 -2.31
N PRO A 5 17.08 4.66 -1.15
CA PRO A 5 16.61 3.28 -1.12
C PRO A 5 15.26 3.16 -1.82
N ALA A 6 14.82 1.92 -2.05
CA ALA A 6 13.51 1.66 -2.61
C ALA A 6 12.44 2.26 -1.70
N ARG A 7 11.33 2.71 -2.30
CA ARG A 7 10.28 3.42 -1.58
C ARG A 7 9.03 2.57 -1.47
N ILE A 8 8.39 2.65 -0.32
CA ILE A 8 7.10 2.04 -0.06
C ILE A 8 6.10 3.16 0.19
N VAL A 9 4.89 3.06 -0.36
CA VAL A 9 3.81 3.99 -0.06
C VAL A 9 2.68 3.25 0.63
N PHE A 10 2.07 3.89 1.62
CA PHE A 10 1.03 3.30 2.45
C PHE A 10 -0.15 4.27 2.54
N LEU A 11 -1.35 3.79 2.21
CA LEU A 11 -2.57 4.59 2.25
C LEU A 11 -3.53 4.00 3.29
N ASP A 12 -3.81 4.76 4.35
CA ASP A 12 -4.72 4.35 5.42
C ASP A 12 -5.16 5.61 6.16
N ASP A 13 -6.45 5.72 6.48
CA ASP A 13 -6.97 6.90 7.17
C ASP A 13 -6.62 6.94 8.65
N ASN A 14 -6.10 5.87 9.22
CA ASN A 14 -5.71 5.81 10.62
C ASN A 14 -4.29 6.32 10.80
N GLU A 15 -4.13 7.50 11.37
CA GLU A 15 -2.83 8.14 11.55
C GLU A 15 -1.89 7.30 12.41
N ASP A 16 -2.39 6.73 13.51
CA ASP A 16 -1.56 5.95 14.40
C ASP A 16 -1.01 4.71 13.68
N LEU A 17 -1.84 4.07 12.88
CA LEU A 17 -1.41 2.91 12.11
C LEU A 17 -0.39 3.31 11.04
N ARG A 18 -0.59 4.45 10.38
CA ARG A 18 0.38 4.95 9.40
C ARG A 18 1.75 5.16 10.04
N ASP A 19 1.77 5.82 11.21
CA ASP A 19 3.02 6.09 11.91
C ASP A 19 3.73 4.81 12.33
N LEU A 20 2.95 3.86 12.86
CA LEU A 20 3.49 2.58 13.29
C LEU A 20 4.07 1.79 12.11
N MET A 21 3.33 1.72 11.02
CA MET A 21 3.77 0.95 9.85
C MET A 21 4.97 1.59 9.18
N GLN A 22 5.00 2.92 9.11
CA GLN A 22 6.14 3.61 8.55
C GLN A 22 7.40 3.33 9.37
N ALA A 23 7.32 3.45 10.69
CA ALA A 23 8.44 3.17 11.56
C ALA A 23 8.91 1.72 11.44
N LEU A 24 7.95 0.79 11.40
CA LEU A 24 8.26 -0.63 11.30
C LEU A 24 8.98 -0.96 9.99
N LEU A 25 8.47 -0.49 8.88
CA LEU A 25 9.04 -0.81 7.57
C LEU A 25 10.40 -0.14 7.37
N GLU A 26 10.54 1.10 7.81
CA GLU A 26 11.82 1.78 7.71
C GLU A 26 12.88 1.12 8.58
N SER A 27 12.51 0.74 9.80
CA SER A 27 13.42 0.09 10.72
C SER A 27 13.82 -1.31 10.25
N ALA A 28 12.85 -2.09 9.79
CA ALA A 28 13.08 -3.47 9.42
C ALA A 28 13.81 -3.62 8.08
N LEU A 29 13.53 -2.73 7.14
CA LEU A 29 13.96 -2.91 5.75
C LEU A 29 14.94 -1.85 5.27
N GLY A 30 15.13 -0.78 6.04
CA GLY A 30 16.06 0.29 5.66
C GLY A 30 15.64 1.04 4.41
N VAL A 31 14.35 1.11 4.12
CA VAL A 31 13.83 1.78 2.94
C VAL A 31 12.93 2.94 3.36
N GLU A 32 12.82 3.94 2.50
CA GLU A 32 11.94 5.07 2.75
C GLU A 32 10.48 4.63 2.59
N CYS A 33 9.65 4.96 3.57
CA CYS A 33 8.23 4.69 3.54
C CYS A 33 7.46 6.02 3.67
N MET A 34 6.56 6.30 2.73
CA MET A 34 5.69 7.47 2.79
C MET A 34 4.27 7.00 3.09
N SER A 35 3.59 7.66 4.02
CA SER A 35 2.22 7.29 4.36
C SER A 35 1.27 8.45 4.09
N PHE A 36 0.05 8.11 3.70
CA PHE A 36 -0.96 9.08 3.29
C PHE A 36 -2.31 8.68 3.87
N GLY A 37 -3.12 9.67 4.21
CA GLY A 37 -4.46 9.43 4.76
C GLY A 37 -5.57 9.49 3.72
N HIS A 38 -5.31 10.06 2.55
CA HIS A 38 -6.32 10.26 1.51
C HIS A 38 -5.73 10.08 0.12
N LEU A 39 -6.57 9.66 -0.82
CA LEU A 39 -6.15 9.51 -2.21
C LEU A 39 -5.62 10.81 -2.80
N MET A 40 -6.21 11.94 -2.42
CA MET A 40 -5.75 13.24 -2.91
C MET A 40 -4.28 13.48 -2.59
N GLU A 41 -3.82 13.01 -1.43
CA GLU A 41 -2.41 13.13 -1.08
C GLU A 41 -1.51 12.30 -2.00
N PHE A 42 -1.98 11.11 -2.40
CA PHE A 42 -1.29 10.31 -3.42
C PHE A 42 -1.12 11.14 -4.70
N GLU A 43 -2.21 11.76 -5.14
CA GLU A 43 -2.20 12.53 -6.38
C GLU A 43 -1.25 13.72 -6.30
N ASN A 44 -1.20 14.36 -5.12
CA ASN A 44 -0.31 15.51 -4.91
C ASN A 44 1.17 15.11 -4.86
N HIS A 45 1.46 13.82 -4.63
CA HIS A 45 2.83 13.31 -4.57
C HIS A 45 3.05 12.26 -5.67
N SER A 46 2.43 12.46 -6.83
CA SER A 46 2.39 11.46 -7.88
C SER A 46 3.77 10.99 -8.32
N GLN A 47 4.76 11.87 -8.39
CA GLN A 47 6.10 11.47 -8.82
C GLN A 47 6.71 10.44 -7.85
N GLU A 48 6.65 10.73 -6.56
CA GLU A 48 7.17 9.82 -5.55
C GLU A 48 6.38 8.52 -5.52
N VAL A 49 5.05 8.62 -5.55
CA VAL A 49 4.17 7.46 -5.47
C VAL A 49 4.37 6.52 -6.65
N LEU A 50 4.43 7.07 -7.86
CA LEU A 50 4.53 6.24 -9.06
C LEU A 50 5.91 5.57 -9.22
N HIS A 51 6.93 6.08 -8.53
CA HIS A 51 8.25 5.46 -8.53
C HIS A 51 8.45 4.48 -7.37
N ALA A 52 7.45 4.30 -6.51
CA ALA A 52 7.56 3.36 -5.40
C ALA A 52 7.63 1.93 -5.91
N LYS A 53 8.22 1.06 -5.12
CA LYS A 53 8.31 -0.37 -5.43
C LYS A 53 7.12 -1.14 -4.91
N VAL A 54 6.49 -0.65 -3.84
CA VAL A 54 5.35 -1.33 -3.19
C VAL A 54 4.34 -0.28 -2.78
N ALA A 55 3.06 -0.55 -3.05
CA ALA A 55 1.96 0.26 -2.56
C ALA A 55 1.06 -0.60 -1.69
N ILE A 56 0.83 -0.17 -0.46
CA ILE A 56 -0.05 -0.86 0.50
C ILE A 56 -1.28 0.01 0.68
N LEU A 57 -2.44 -0.51 0.33
CA LEU A 57 -3.66 0.28 0.21
C LEU A 57 -4.74 -0.27 1.13
N ASP A 58 -5.27 0.58 2.03
CA ASP A 58 -6.43 0.22 2.85
C ASP A 58 -7.70 0.41 2.01
N ILE A 59 -8.51 -0.62 1.94
CA ILE A 59 -9.74 -0.57 1.14
C ILE A 59 -10.80 0.31 1.81
N ASN A 60 -10.85 0.32 3.14
CA ASN A 60 -11.93 0.98 3.88
C ASN A 60 -11.49 2.32 4.45
N LEU A 61 -11.52 3.38 3.62
CA LEU A 61 -11.16 4.74 4.05
C LEU A 61 -12.37 5.54 4.54
N GLY A 62 -13.53 4.89 4.71
CA GLY A 62 -14.74 5.54 5.15
C GLY A 62 -15.86 5.38 4.13
N PRO A 63 -17.13 5.60 4.54
CA PRO A 63 -18.27 5.29 3.67
C PRO A 63 -18.38 6.14 2.42
N ASP A 64 -17.92 7.39 2.48
CA ASP A 64 -18.05 8.32 1.36
C ASP A 64 -16.71 8.77 0.80
N ALA A 65 -15.62 8.18 1.26
CA ALA A 65 -14.29 8.57 0.81
C ALA A 65 -13.77 7.61 -0.26
N PRO A 66 -12.95 8.09 -1.20
CA PRO A 66 -12.21 7.19 -2.07
C PRO A 66 -11.36 6.24 -1.24
N ASP A 67 -11.35 4.97 -1.61
CA ASP A 67 -10.65 3.95 -0.83
C ASP A 67 -9.48 3.33 -1.62
N GLY A 68 -8.97 2.20 -1.11
CA GLY A 68 -7.83 1.53 -1.73
C GLY A 68 -8.09 1.06 -3.15
N VAL A 69 -9.35 0.73 -3.49
CA VAL A 69 -9.66 0.33 -4.86
C VAL A 69 -9.55 1.53 -5.80
N ASP A 70 -10.02 2.69 -5.34
CA ASP A 70 -9.87 3.92 -6.12
C ASP A 70 -8.40 4.28 -6.31
N ALA A 71 -7.59 4.11 -5.25
CA ALA A 71 -6.15 4.32 -5.35
C ALA A 71 -5.51 3.34 -6.32
N PHE A 72 -5.92 2.08 -6.29
CA PHE A 72 -5.44 1.06 -7.22
C PHE A 72 -5.70 1.48 -8.66
N ASN A 73 -6.95 1.90 -8.94
CA ASN A 73 -7.31 2.33 -10.30
C ASN A 73 -6.47 3.52 -10.74
N TRP A 74 -6.26 4.49 -9.85
CA TRP A 74 -5.42 5.64 -10.16
C TRP A 74 -3.99 5.23 -10.48
N LEU A 75 -3.43 4.30 -9.68
CA LEU A 75 -2.08 3.82 -9.92
C LEU A 75 -1.96 3.11 -11.27
N MET A 76 -2.93 2.27 -11.60
CA MET A 76 -2.91 1.57 -12.89
C MET A 76 -3.04 2.53 -14.06
N ASP A 77 -3.92 3.52 -13.92
CA ASP A 77 -4.12 4.50 -14.98
C ASP A 77 -2.88 5.35 -15.23
N HIS A 78 -2.01 5.48 -14.24
CA HIS A 78 -0.79 6.28 -14.34
C HIS A 78 0.47 5.45 -14.55
N GLY A 79 0.32 4.16 -14.81
CA GLY A 79 1.45 3.31 -15.17
C GLY A 79 2.32 2.83 -14.02
N PHE A 80 1.75 2.73 -12.82
CA PHE A 80 2.50 2.21 -11.66
C PHE A 80 3.00 0.79 -11.95
N GLN A 81 4.27 0.54 -11.70
CA GLN A 81 4.90 -0.75 -12.00
C GLN A 81 5.32 -1.55 -10.77
N GLY A 82 5.07 -1.02 -9.59
CA GLY A 82 5.39 -1.72 -8.36
C GLY A 82 4.37 -2.79 -8.01
N LYS A 83 4.56 -3.42 -6.86
CA LYS A 83 3.62 -4.42 -6.35
C LYS A 83 2.59 -3.74 -5.47
N ILE A 84 1.37 -4.25 -5.49
CA ILE A 84 0.26 -3.69 -4.73
C ILE A 84 -0.26 -4.73 -3.75
N LEU A 85 -0.52 -4.28 -2.52
CA LEU A 85 -1.10 -5.09 -1.47
C LEU A 85 -2.32 -4.35 -0.92
N PHE A 86 -3.45 -5.02 -0.85
CA PHE A 86 -4.63 -4.47 -0.19
C PHE A 86 -4.71 -4.93 1.26
N LEU A 87 -5.14 -4.02 2.14
CA LEU A 87 -5.51 -4.36 3.52
C LEU A 87 -7.01 -4.13 3.70
N THR A 88 -7.68 -5.03 4.40
CA THR A 88 -9.12 -4.90 4.63
C THR A 88 -9.51 -5.50 5.97
N GLY A 89 -10.48 -4.87 6.63
CA GLY A 89 -11.12 -5.43 7.83
C GLY A 89 -12.34 -6.28 7.52
N HIS A 90 -12.78 -6.31 6.26
CA HIS A 90 -14.00 -7.00 5.85
C HIS A 90 -13.74 -7.98 4.72
N ALA A 91 -12.69 -8.77 4.85
CA ALA A 91 -12.19 -9.64 3.80
C ALA A 91 -13.28 -10.06 2.79
N TRP A 92 -13.49 -11.21 2.54
CA TRP A 92 -14.15 -11.81 1.37
C TRP A 92 -15.66 -11.52 1.22
N THR A 93 -16.27 -10.80 2.17
CA THR A 93 -17.71 -10.44 2.06
C THR A 93 -17.92 -9.13 1.31
N ASN A 94 -16.85 -8.39 1.03
CA ASN A 94 -16.94 -7.11 0.33
C ASN A 94 -16.70 -7.32 -1.15
N PRO A 95 -17.67 -6.94 -2.04
CA PRO A 95 -17.50 -7.13 -3.49
C PRO A 95 -16.24 -6.45 -4.05
N ARG A 96 -15.83 -5.33 -3.46
CA ARG A 96 -14.64 -4.62 -3.92
C ARG A 96 -13.37 -5.41 -3.62
N VAL A 97 -13.35 -6.15 -2.50
CA VAL A 97 -12.24 -7.04 -2.17
C VAL A 97 -12.18 -8.20 -3.17
N ALA A 98 -13.32 -8.77 -3.50
CA ALA A 98 -13.38 -9.85 -4.49
C ALA A 98 -12.86 -9.38 -5.85
N LEU A 99 -13.23 -8.16 -6.24
CA LEU A 99 -12.77 -7.60 -7.51
C LEU A 99 -11.26 -7.42 -7.52
N ALA A 100 -10.68 -6.96 -6.40
CA ALA A 100 -9.23 -6.83 -6.28
C ALA A 100 -8.53 -8.18 -6.43
N GLY A 101 -9.07 -9.22 -5.81
CA GLY A 101 -8.53 -10.58 -5.94
C GLY A 101 -8.54 -11.07 -7.37
N GLU A 102 -9.59 -10.75 -8.12
CA GLU A 102 -9.69 -11.12 -9.53
C GLU A 102 -8.61 -10.45 -10.39
N LYS A 103 -8.11 -9.31 -9.95
CA LYS A 103 -7.04 -8.59 -10.65
C LYS A 103 -5.65 -9.08 -10.27
N GLY A 104 -5.57 -10.13 -9.46
CA GLY A 104 -4.29 -10.71 -9.07
C GLY A 104 -3.55 -9.93 -7.99
N VAL A 105 -4.24 -9.06 -7.28
CA VAL A 105 -3.63 -8.27 -6.21
C VAL A 105 -3.70 -9.05 -4.91
N GLU A 106 -2.62 -9.03 -4.14
CA GLU A 106 -2.58 -9.68 -2.83
C GLU A 106 -3.49 -8.92 -1.86
N VAL A 107 -4.22 -9.67 -1.02
CA VAL A 107 -5.14 -9.08 -0.03
C VAL A 107 -4.84 -9.68 1.33
N PHE A 108 -4.56 -8.81 2.32
CA PHE A 108 -4.35 -9.23 3.71
C PHE A 108 -5.46 -8.66 4.57
N GLU A 109 -5.93 -9.48 5.53
CA GLU A 109 -6.93 -9.05 6.48
C GLU A 109 -6.30 -8.34 7.68
N LYS A 110 -7.01 -7.36 8.22
CA LYS A 110 -6.65 -6.75 9.50
C LYS A 110 -7.18 -7.64 10.63
N PRO A 111 -6.52 -7.72 11.77
CA PRO A 111 -5.29 -7.02 12.12
C PRO A 111 -4.09 -7.58 11.37
N LEU A 112 -3.21 -6.69 10.96
CA LEU A 112 -2.07 -7.07 10.15
C LEU A 112 -0.96 -7.66 11.03
N HIS A 113 -0.43 -8.80 10.61
CA HIS A 113 0.72 -9.40 11.29
C HIS A 113 2.00 -8.80 10.73
N PRO A 114 2.82 -8.15 11.57
CA PRO A 114 4.05 -7.51 11.09
C PRO A 114 4.96 -8.44 10.30
N ASP A 115 5.10 -9.68 10.76
CA ASP A 115 5.98 -10.64 10.08
C ASP A 115 5.52 -10.94 8.66
N LYS A 116 4.21 -11.06 8.45
CA LYS A 116 3.66 -11.31 7.13
C LYS A 116 3.88 -10.12 6.20
N LEU A 117 3.69 -8.93 6.74
CA LEU A 117 3.90 -7.71 5.96
C LEU A 117 5.36 -7.58 5.55
N ILE A 118 6.27 -7.74 6.50
CA ILE A 118 7.70 -7.63 6.23
C ILE A 118 8.12 -8.68 5.19
N SER A 119 7.61 -9.89 5.32
CA SER A 119 7.92 -10.96 4.36
C SER A 119 7.42 -10.61 2.95
N PHE A 120 6.19 -10.12 2.84
CA PHE A 120 5.64 -9.72 1.55
C PHE A 120 6.48 -8.60 0.92
N VAL A 121 6.75 -7.55 1.70
CA VAL A 121 7.48 -6.39 1.19
C VAL A 121 8.90 -6.79 0.80
N THR A 122 9.54 -7.64 1.60
CA THR A 122 10.89 -8.12 1.29
C THR A 122 10.91 -8.82 -0.07
N ARG A 123 9.96 -9.71 -0.32
CA ARG A 123 9.89 -10.42 -1.59
C ARG A 123 9.58 -9.48 -2.75
N ALA A 124 8.70 -8.51 -2.51
CA ALA A 124 8.36 -7.53 -3.52
C ALA A 124 9.57 -6.68 -3.92
N LEU A 125 10.35 -6.25 -2.92
CA LEU A 125 11.56 -5.45 -3.17
C LEU A 125 12.63 -6.25 -3.88
N ASN A 126 12.69 -7.55 -3.65
CA ASN A 126 13.67 -8.44 -4.27
C ASN A 126 13.23 -8.98 -5.63
N GLY A 127 12.00 -8.67 -6.04
CA GLY A 127 11.49 -9.15 -7.32
C GLY A 127 11.15 -10.63 -7.33
N THR A 128 10.85 -11.22 -6.18
CA THR A 128 10.56 -12.65 -6.07
C THR A 128 9.08 -12.96 -5.89
N LEU A 129 8.23 -12.00 -6.05
CA LEU A 129 6.79 -12.20 -6.03
C LEU A 129 6.28 -12.62 -7.40
#